data_e0233e679c72fea45db06f3db9569c0c
#
_entry.id   e0233e679c72fea45db06f3db9569c0c
#
_cell.length_a   1.000
_cell.length_b   1.000
_cell.length_c   1.000
_cell.angle_alpha   90.00
_cell.angle_beta   90.00
_cell.angle_gamma   90.00
#
_symmetry.space_group_name_H-M   'P 1'
#
loop_
_entity.id
_entity.type
_entity.pdbx_description
1 polymer ?
#
loop_
_entity_poly.entity_id
_entity_poly.type
_entity_poly.pdbx_seq_one_letter_code
_entity_poly.pdbx_strand_id
1 'polypeptide(L)'
;MERLGNPRQKSGLHAGNLRAWGMLFVIAGIVSRSILQNQMLGMGTQSTAELLEMMQQSESAMAIATVALVLQAVETVAVPIFVFLLAEGFKHTSDWKKYFLRMAGLAVVTEIPYDLAMNNKVLEFGSQNPVFGLVLCMVVLILFRHFAAKKFVCVIMALAGLAWALMLKVDHGIPMVLMVCVIYLFRDKHMFMGFSGMAAAALCTGISPFYLAAPMGFLAIHFYNGEQGNSSRIVNYLFYPVTLLAIGLIAKFAF
;
A
#
# COMPACT_ATOMS: atom_id res chain seq x y z
N MET A 1 -18.58 -33.87 -33.37
CA MET A 1 -17.65 -33.64 -32.23
C MET A 1 -17.05 -32.25 -32.40
N GLU A 2 -17.72 -31.23 -31.87
CA GLU A 2 -17.24 -29.85 -31.85
C GLU A 2 -16.14 -29.75 -30.79
N ARG A 3 -14.96 -29.39 -31.23
CA ARG A 3 -13.86 -29.07 -30.30
C ARG A 3 -14.24 -27.76 -29.60
N LEU A 4 -14.64 -27.85 -28.33
CA LEU A 4 -14.75 -26.71 -27.44
C LEU A 4 -13.40 -25.99 -27.44
N GLY A 5 -13.34 -24.88 -28.17
CA GLY A 5 -12.17 -24.01 -28.22
C GLY A 5 -11.84 -23.55 -26.80
N ASN A 6 -10.62 -23.85 -26.39
CA ASN A 6 -10.04 -23.35 -25.13
C ASN A 6 -10.25 -21.83 -25.07
N PRO A 7 -10.92 -21.25 -24.05
CA PRO A 7 -11.10 -19.82 -23.96
C PRO A 7 -9.73 -19.17 -24.02
N ARG A 8 -9.49 -18.31 -25.04
CA ARG A 8 -8.22 -17.60 -25.21
C ARG A 8 -7.92 -16.86 -23.91
N GLN A 9 -6.95 -17.36 -23.18
CA GLN A 9 -6.43 -16.69 -22.00
C GLN A 9 -6.02 -15.27 -22.41
N LYS A 10 -6.65 -14.25 -21.81
CA LYS A 10 -6.34 -12.87 -22.14
C LYS A 10 -4.89 -12.60 -21.80
N SER A 11 -4.11 -12.11 -22.77
CA SER A 11 -2.74 -11.69 -22.54
C SER A 11 -2.72 -10.56 -21.49
N GLY A 12 -1.80 -10.62 -20.52
CA GLY A 12 -1.63 -9.60 -19.49
C GLY A 12 -1.45 -10.18 -18.08
N LEU A 13 -1.39 -9.28 -17.10
CA LEU A 13 -1.21 -9.64 -15.68
C LEU A 13 -2.57 -9.93 -15.03
N HIS A 14 -2.67 -11.04 -14.28
CA HIS A 14 -3.85 -11.28 -13.45
C HIS A 14 -3.71 -10.54 -12.09
N ALA A 15 -4.82 -10.38 -11.35
CA ALA A 15 -4.81 -9.80 -10.00
C ALA A 15 -3.85 -10.54 -9.04
N GLY A 16 -3.69 -11.87 -9.20
CA GLY A 16 -2.73 -12.66 -8.45
C GLY A 16 -1.28 -12.21 -8.66
N ASN A 17 -0.88 -11.93 -9.91
CA ASN A 17 0.46 -11.44 -10.22
C ASN A 17 0.70 -10.03 -9.65
N LEU A 18 -0.25 -9.11 -9.84
CA LEU A 18 -0.17 -7.77 -9.26
C LEU A 18 -0.02 -7.83 -7.74
N ARG A 19 -0.78 -8.71 -7.08
CA ARG A 19 -0.69 -8.93 -5.64
C ARG A 19 0.67 -9.47 -5.23
N ALA A 20 1.21 -10.45 -5.94
CA ALA A 20 2.53 -11.00 -5.64
C ALA A 20 3.64 -9.93 -5.76
N TRP A 21 3.58 -9.10 -6.80
CA TRP A 21 4.51 -7.97 -6.95
C TRP A 21 4.34 -6.93 -5.85
N GLY A 22 3.09 -6.55 -5.52
CA GLY A 22 2.82 -5.65 -4.39
C GLY A 22 3.35 -6.20 -3.06
N MET A 23 3.20 -7.51 -2.82
CA MET A 23 3.75 -8.17 -1.63
C MET A 23 5.28 -8.10 -1.58
N LEU A 24 5.98 -8.32 -2.71
CA LEU A 24 7.44 -8.18 -2.78
C LEU A 24 7.90 -6.75 -2.48
N PHE A 25 7.21 -5.75 -3.02
CA PHE A 25 7.53 -4.35 -2.75
C PHE A 25 7.28 -3.97 -1.28
N VAL A 26 6.22 -4.50 -0.66
CA VAL A 26 5.97 -4.31 0.78
C VAL A 26 7.06 -4.95 1.63
N ILE A 27 7.54 -6.16 1.28
CA ILE A 27 8.70 -6.77 1.98
C ILE A 27 9.92 -5.85 1.93
N ALA A 28 10.20 -5.25 0.77
CA ALA A 28 11.32 -4.33 0.61
C ALA A 28 11.21 -3.14 1.59
N GLY A 29 10.03 -2.55 1.74
CA GLY A 29 9.78 -1.46 2.70
C GLY A 29 9.92 -1.90 4.14
N ILE A 30 9.37 -3.08 4.51
CA ILE A 30 9.50 -3.61 5.87
C ILE A 30 10.99 -3.84 6.21
N VAL A 31 11.76 -4.45 5.32
CA VAL A 31 13.20 -4.67 5.51
C VAL A 31 13.93 -3.33 5.63
N SER A 32 13.61 -2.36 4.76
CA SER A 32 14.19 -1.02 4.82
C SER A 32 13.99 -0.39 6.20
N ARG A 33 12.75 -0.29 6.66
CA ARG A 33 12.44 0.42 7.92
C ARG A 33 12.84 -0.38 9.15
N SER A 34 12.48 -1.66 9.21
CA SER A 34 12.68 -2.48 10.40
C SER A 34 14.16 -2.83 10.62
N ILE A 35 14.89 -3.23 9.59
CA ILE A 35 16.27 -3.71 9.72
C ILE A 35 17.26 -2.58 9.44
N LEU A 36 17.24 -1.99 8.22
CA LEU A 36 18.28 -1.07 7.81
C LEU A 36 18.21 0.25 8.58
N GLN A 37 17.02 0.86 8.67
CA GLN A 37 16.85 2.16 9.32
C GLN A 37 16.87 2.03 10.85
N ASN A 38 16.05 1.15 11.43
CA ASN A 38 15.90 1.09 12.88
C ASN A 38 17.07 0.37 13.56
N GLN A 39 17.50 -0.79 13.06
CA GLN A 39 18.53 -1.58 13.74
C GLN A 39 19.95 -1.17 13.30
N MET A 40 20.22 -1.09 12.00
CA MET A 40 21.60 -0.84 11.53
C MET A 40 21.98 0.64 11.59
N LEU A 41 21.05 1.57 11.33
CA LEU A 41 21.32 3.01 11.38
C LEU A 41 20.85 3.67 12.68
N GLY A 42 20.06 3.00 13.52
CA GLY A 42 19.56 3.55 14.77
C GLY A 42 18.64 4.76 14.62
N MET A 43 17.93 4.90 13.48
CA MET A 43 17.09 6.08 13.18
C MET A 43 15.99 6.36 14.21
N GLY A 44 15.60 5.37 15.02
CA GLY A 44 14.61 5.54 16.08
C GLY A 44 15.17 6.07 17.40
N THR A 45 16.50 6.12 17.56
CA THR A 45 17.18 6.45 18.83
C THR A 45 18.17 7.61 18.72
N GLN A 46 18.65 7.92 17.52
CA GLN A 46 19.63 8.96 17.25
C GLN A 46 18.98 10.24 16.73
N SER A 47 19.62 11.37 17.01
CA SER A 47 19.22 12.65 16.42
C SER A 47 19.62 12.74 14.95
N THR A 48 18.95 13.61 14.19
CA THR A 48 19.28 13.84 12.77
C THR A 48 20.74 14.27 12.56
N ALA A 49 21.29 15.04 13.50
CA ALA A 49 22.67 15.51 13.42
C ALA A 49 23.67 14.34 13.59
N GLU A 50 23.46 13.47 14.58
CA GLU A 50 24.27 12.27 14.81
C GLU A 50 24.22 11.30 13.62
N LEU A 51 23.03 11.11 13.03
CA LEU A 51 22.87 10.30 11.82
C LEU A 51 23.66 10.86 10.64
N LEU A 52 23.60 12.17 10.41
CA LEU A 52 24.34 12.83 9.34
C LEU A 52 25.86 12.70 9.55
N GLU A 53 26.32 12.90 10.77
CA GLU A 53 27.74 12.75 11.13
C GLU A 53 28.20 11.30 10.91
N MET A 54 27.44 10.32 11.37
CA MET A 54 27.74 8.90 11.15
C MET A 54 27.81 8.55 9.66
N MET A 55 26.87 9.08 8.85
CA MET A 55 26.87 8.85 7.41
C MET A 55 28.04 9.53 6.68
N GLN A 56 28.53 10.67 7.19
CA GLN A 56 29.72 11.34 6.64
C GLN A 56 31.03 10.65 7.02
N GLN A 57 31.08 10.02 8.18
CA GLN A 57 32.30 9.36 8.70
C GLN A 57 32.41 7.89 8.27
N SER A 58 31.32 7.24 7.85
CA SER A 58 31.29 5.80 7.54
C SER A 58 30.70 5.53 6.16
N GLU A 59 31.51 5.03 5.23
CA GLU A 59 31.06 4.58 3.90
C GLU A 59 30.00 3.48 4.00
N SER A 60 30.11 2.57 4.96
CA SER A 60 29.14 1.51 5.17
C SER A 60 27.78 2.07 5.64
N ALA A 61 27.76 3.06 6.54
CA ALA A 61 26.54 3.70 6.96
C ALA A 61 25.86 4.44 5.80
N MET A 62 26.62 5.15 4.97
CA MET A 62 26.12 5.80 3.76
C MET A 62 25.53 4.79 2.76
N ALA A 63 26.22 3.65 2.55
CA ALA A 63 25.72 2.60 1.67
C ALA A 63 24.41 1.99 2.18
N ILE A 64 24.32 1.68 3.49
CA ILE A 64 23.10 1.16 4.12
C ILE A 64 21.96 2.16 3.99
N ALA A 65 22.20 3.45 4.25
CA ALA A 65 21.20 4.51 4.10
C ALA A 65 20.69 4.60 2.65
N THR A 66 21.60 4.56 1.68
CA THR A 66 21.24 4.59 0.25
C THR A 66 20.35 3.41 -0.13
N VAL A 67 20.71 2.19 0.27
CA VAL A 67 19.90 1.00 0.03
C VAL A 67 18.54 1.12 0.71
N ALA A 68 18.50 1.59 1.96
CA ALA A 68 17.26 1.79 2.70
C ALA A 68 16.30 2.76 1.96
N LEU A 69 16.81 3.90 1.48
CA LEU A 69 16.02 4.89 0.74
C LEU A 69 15.47 4.31 -0.57
N VAL A 70 16.28 3.55 -1.30
CA VAL A 70 15.84 2.88 -2.54
C VAL A 70 14.74 1.86 -2.25
N LEU A 71 14.89 1.01 -1.24
CA LEU A 71 13.88 0.03 -0.87
C LEU A 71 12.58 0.70 -0.41
N GLN A 72 12.66 1.82 0.30
CA GLN A 72 11.50 2.60 0.71
C GLN A 72 10.79 3.24 -0.50
N ALA A 73 11.53 3.72 -1.50
CA ALA A 73 10.93 4.18 -2.74
C ALA A 73 10.22 3.04 -3.49
N VAL A 74 10.86 1.85 -3.57
CA VAL A 74 10.28 0.65 -4.19
C VAL A 74 8.98 0.22 -3.50
N GLU A 75 8.90 0.32 -2.18
CA GLU A 75 7.68 0.04 -1.42
C GLU A 75 6.48 0.85 -1.92
N THR A 76 6.68 2.13 -2.26
CA THR A 76 5.57 3.00 -2.67
C THR A 76 4.89 2.55 -3.96
N VAL A 77 5.55 1.72 -4.78
CA VAL A 77 4.96 1.07 -5.97
C VAL A 77 3.80 0.15 -5.58
N ALA A 78 3.84 -0.44 -4.39
CA ALA A 78 2.77 -1.32 -3.89
C ALA A 78 1.48 -0.55 -3.59
N VAL A 79 1.56 0.72 -3.22
CA VAL A 79 0.40 1.52 -2.78
C VAL A 79 -0.70 1.57 -3.84
N PRO A 80 -0.47 2.05 -5.08
CA PRO A 80 -1.51 2.03 -6.11
C PRO A 80 -1.99 0.62 -6.47
N ILE A 81 -1.12 -0.39 -6.41
CA ILE A 81 -1.48 -1.78 -6.71
C ILE A 81 -2.53 -2.28 -5.70
N PHE A 82 -2.29 -2.12 -4.39
CA PHE A 82 -3.24 -2.58 -3.38
C PHE A 82 -4.53 -1.77 -3.37
N VAL A 83 -4.47 -0.45 -3.59
CA VAL A 83 -5.67 0.40 -3.74
C VAL A 83 -6.50 -0.02 -4.95
N PHE A 84 -5.86 -0.33 -6.08
CA PHE A 84 -6.53 -0.85 -7.27
C PHE A 84 -7.18 -2.22 -7.00
N LEU A 85 -6.44 -3.16 -6.40
CA LEU A 85 -6.95 -4.48 -6.07
C LEU A 85 -8.13 -4.43 -5.08
N LEU A 86 -8.10 -3.47 -4.14
CA LEU A 86 -9.22 -3.20 -3.24
C LEU A 86 -10.47 -2.72 -4.02
N ALA A 87 -10.29 -1.74 -4.91
CA ALA A 87 -11.37 -1.19 -5.72
C ALA A 87 -11.98 -2.24 -6.66
N GLU A 88 -11.14 -3.07 -7.29
CA GLU A 88 -11.57 -4.18 -8.13
C GLU A 88 -12.30 -5.26 -7.31
N GLY A 89 -11.79 -5.60 -6.13
CA GLY A 89 -12.45 -6.50 -5.19
C GLY A 89 -13.81 -5.96 -4.71
N PHE A 90 -13.91 -4.66 -4.45
CA PHE A 90 -15.16 -4.00 -4.08
C PHE A 90 -16.19 -4.01 -5.21
N LYS A 91 -15.76 -3.84 -6.47
CA LYS A 91 -16.62 -3.90 -7.65
C LYS A 91 -17.26 -5.29 -7.83
N HIS A 92 -16.50 -6.36 -7.55
CA HIS A 92 -16.93 -7.74 -7.76
C HIS A 92 -17.53 -8.41 -6.52
N THR A 93 -17.55 -7.75 -5.36
CA THR A 93 -18.13 -8.34 -4.15
C THR A 93 -19.65 -8.19 -4.10
N SER A 94 -20.34 -9.28 -3.79
CA SER A 94 -21.79 -9.28 -3.53
C SER A 94 -22.12 -8.75 -2.11
N ASP A 95 -21.23 -8.96 -1.15
CA ASP A 95 -21.41 -8.58 0.25
C ASP A 95 -20.26 -7.67 0.71
N TRP A 96 -20.43 -6.37 0.43
CA TRP A 96 -19.46 -5.35 0.81
C TRP A 96 -19.31 -5.20 2.33
N LYS A 97 -20.37 -5.51 3.13
CA LYS A 97 -20.31 -5.43 4.59
C LYS A 97 -19.35 -6.47 5.16
N LYS A 98 -19.43 -7.72 4.69
CA LYS A 98 -18.49 -8.78 5.08
C LYS A 98 -17.07 -8.47 4.59
N TYR A 99 -16.91 -7.85 3.42
CA TYR A 99 -15.60 -7.45 2.93
C TYR A 99 -15.00 -6.36 3.82
N PHE A 100 -15.78 -5.32 4.16
CA PHE A 100 -15.38 -4.26 5.08
C PHE A 100 -14.97 -4.81 6.45
N LEU A 101 -15.79 -5.66 7.06
CA LEU A 101 -15.49 -6.23 8.38
C LEU A 101 -14.21 -7.07 8.38
N ARG A 102 -13.94 -7.82 7.30
CA ARG A 102 -12.68 -8.56 7.17
C ARG A 102 -11.47 -7.63 7.06
N MET A 103 -11.58 -6.55 6.28
CA MET A 103 -10.50 -5.56 6.15
C MET A 103 -10.27 -4.80 7.46
N ALA A 104 -11.34 -4.39 8.15
CA ALA A 104 -11.24 -3.73 9.45
C ALA A 104 -10.64 -4.66 10.51
N GLY A 105 -11.07 -5.92 10.57
CA GLY A 105 -10.46 -6.93 11.44
C GLY A 105 -8.99 -7.17 11.15
N LEU A 106 -8.61 -7.22 9.86
CA LEU A 106 -7.21 -7.33 9.45
C LEU A 106 -6.40 -6.12 9.91
N ALA A 107 -6.92 -4.90 9.77
CA ALA A 107 -6.24 -3.68 10.21
C ALA A 107 -5.93 -3.73 11.71
N VAL A 108 -6.91 -4.11 12.54
CA VAL A 108 -6.73 -4.24 14.00
C VAL A 108 -5.72 -5.32 14.36
N VAL A 109 -5.80 -6.51 13.74
CA VAL A 109 -4.86 -7.61 14.00
C VAL A 109 -3.44 -7.27 13.56
N THR A 110 -3.30 -6.47 12.51
CA THR A 110 -1.99 -6.09 11.95
C THR A 110 -1.29 -5.02 12.78
N GLU A 111 -1.99 -4.29 13.65
CA GLU A 111 -1.41 -3.16 14.40
C GLU A 111 -0.24 -3.60 15.28
N ILE A 112 -0.41 -4.65 16.07
CA ILE A 112 0.67 -5.16 16.94
C ILE A 112 1.90 -5.61 16.15
N PRO A 113 1.80 -6.44 15.09
CA PRO A 113 2.93 -6.75 14.21
C PRO A 113 3.57 -5.53 13.57
N TYR A 114 2.76 -4.53 13.17
CA TYR A 114 3.23 -3.31 12.55
C TYR A 114 4.07 -2.46 13.54
N ASP A 115 3.54 -2.22 14.73
CA ASP A 115 4.23 -1.44 15.75
C ASP A 115 5.53 -2.12 16.21
N LEU A 116 5.51 -3.45 16.33
CA LEU A 116 6.71 -4.21 16.67
C LEU A 116 7.79 -4.06 15.58
N ALA A 117 7.41 -4.16 14.31
CA ALA A 117 8.36 -4.10 13.19
C ALA A 117 8.84 -2.68 12.89
N MET A 118 7.95 -1.68 12.98
CA MET A 118 8.25 -0.31 12.54
C MET A 118 8.73 0.59 13.68
N ASN A 119 8.19 0.40 14.88
CA ASN A 119 8.40 1.29 16.02
C ASN A 119 9.17 0.63 17.18
N ASN A 120 9.48 -0.66 17.07
CA ASN A 120 10.11 -1.46 18.12
C ASN A 120 9.31 -1.46 19.45
N LYS A 121 7.99 -1.24 19.37
CA LYS A 121 7.02 -1.18 20.47
C LYS A 121 5.88 -2.15 20.22
N VAL A 122 5.19 -2.58 21.29
CA VAL A 122 4.04 -3.47 21.16
C VAL A 122 2.79 -2.71 20.72
N LEU A 123 2.65 -1.46 21.16
CA LEU A 123 1.57 -0.54 20.77
C LEU A 123 2.13 0.88 20.69
N GLU A 124 1.94 1.52 19.55
CA GLU A 124 2.31 2.91 19.30
C GLU A 124 1.17 3.62 18.56
N PHE A 125 0.70 4.73 19.11
CA PHE A 125 -0.39 5.51 18.49
C PHE A 125 0.11 6.64 17.61
N GLY A 126 1.42 6.74 17.40
CA GLY A 126 2.06 7.77 16.58
C GLY A 126 1.81 7.62 15.09
N SER A 127 1.67 6.39 14.61
CA SER A 127 1.30 6.05 13.23
C SER A 127 0.49 4.76 13.20
N GLN A 128 -0.49 4.68 12.30
CA GLN A 128 -1.33 3.49 12.13
C GLN A 128 -0.90 2.72 10.89
N ASN A 129 -1.04 1.38 10.90
CA ASN A 129 -0.65 0.55 9.77
C ASN A 129 -1.44 0.89 8.48
N PRO A 130 -0.84 0.66 7.29
CA PRO A 130 -1.45 1.02 6.01
C PRO A 130 -2.74 0.26 5.68
N VAL A 131 -3.09 -0.83 6.39
CA VAL A 131 -4.36 -1.53 6.19
C VAL A 131 -5.53 -0.65 6.64
N PHE A 132 -5.36 0.23 7.65
CA PHE A 132 -6.36 1.26 7.98
C PHE A 132 -6.58 2.22 6.80
N GLY A 133 -5.53 2.53 6.02
CA GLY A 133 -5.66 3.29 4.78
C GLY A 133 -6.56 2.60 3.75
N LEU A 134 -6.42 1.28 3.59
CA LEU A 134 -7.31 0.49 2.73
C LEU A 134 -8.76 0.47 3.27
N VAL A 135 -8.95 0.43 4.59
CA VAL A 135 -10.28 0.55 5.21
C VAL A 135 -10.91 1.91 4.91
N LEU A 136 -10.15 3.00 5.04
CA LEU A 136 -10.61 4.35 4.67
C LEU A 136 -10.95 4.44 3.18
N CYS A 137 -10.12 3.89 2.29
CA CYS A 137 -10.40 3.79 0.87
C CYS A 137 -11.73 3.06 0.61
N MET A 138 -11.99 1.99 1.34
CA MET A 138 -13.24 1.25 1.21
C MET A 138 -14.45 2.06 1.69
N VAL A 139 -14.32 2.83 2.78
CA VAL A 139 -15.36 3.78 3.23
C VAL A 139 -15.66 4.80 2.13
N VAL A 140 -14.62 5.40 1.54
CA VAL A 140 -14.77 6.37 0.43
C VAL A 140 -15.49 5.72 -0.76
N LEU A 141 -15.11 4.49 -1.15
CA LEU A 141 -15.79 3.76 -2.24
C LEU A 141 -17.27 3.49 -1.95
N ILE A 142 -17.61 3.10 -0.71
CA ILE A 142 -19.01 2.88 -0.28
C ILE A 142 -19.80 4.19 -0.39
N LEU A 143 -19.25 5.29 0.09
CA LEU A 143 -19.88 6.61 0.05
C LEU A 143 -20.02 7.12 -1.38
N PHE A 144 -19.01 6.96 -2.23
CA PHE A 144 -19.08 7.30 -3.65
C PHE A 144 -20.15 6.50 -4.38
N ARG A 145 -20.28 5.20 -4.09
CA ARG A 145 -21.34 4.37 -4.66
C ARG A 145 -22.72 4.83 -4.19
N HIS A 146 -22.86 5.20 -2.92
CA HIS A 146 -24.14 5.64 -2.36
C HIS A 146 -24.57 7.02 -2.90
N PHE A 147 -23.62 7.94 -3.03
CA PHE A 147 -23.87 9.32 -3.49
C PHE A 147 -23.50 9.57 -4.96
N ALA A 148 -23.46 8.52 -5.80
CA ALA A 148 -22.95 8.60 -7.18
C ALA A 148 -23.59 9.72 -8.02
N ALA A 149 -24.90 10.02 -7.80
CA ALA A 149 -25.62 11.09 -8.49
C ALA A 149 -25.26 12.52 -7.97
N LYS A 150 -24.63 12.63 -6.79
CA LYS A 150 -24.35 13.90 -6.13
C LYS A 150 -22.84 14.16 -6.12
N LYS A 151 -22.27 14.61 -7.24
CA LYS A 151 -20.83 14.80 -7.41
C LYS A 151 -20.19 15.68 -6.34
N PHE A 152 -20.87 16.76 -5.93
CA PHE A 152 -20.40 17.66 -4.87
C PHE A 152 -20.25 16.93 -3.52
N VAL A 153 -21.21 16.07 -3.17
CA VAL A 153 -21.12 15.23 -1.96
C VAL A 153 -19.92 14.27 -2.04
N CYS A 154 -19.66 13.68 -3.22
CA CYS A 154 -18.48 12.84 -3.40
C CYS A 154 -17.17 13.59 -3.14
N VAL A 155 -17.06 14.86 -3.57
CA VAL A 155 -15.89 15.71 -3.27
C VAL A 155 -15.75 15.91 -1.76
N ILE A 156 -16.84 16.23 -1.05
CA ILE A 156 -16.80 16.37 0.42
C ILE A 156 -16.36 15.06 1.08
N MET A 157 -16.85 13.92 0.61
CA MET A 157 -16.47 12.60 1.16
C MET A 157 -15.00 12.27 0.89
N ALA A 158 -14.46 12.67 -0.26
CA ALA A 158 -13.03 12.55 -0.55
C ALA A 158 -12.19 13.40 0.42
N LEU A 159 -12.56 14.66 0.61
CA LEU A 159 -11.89 15.56 1.56
C LEU A 159 -11.98 15.04 3.00
N ALA A 160 -13.14 14.51 3.41
CA ALA A 160 -13.30 13.88 4.71
C ALA A 160 -12.40 12.64 4.85
N GLY A 161 -12.29 11.80 3.81
CA GLY A 161 -11.37 10.66 3.79
C GLY A 161 -9.91 11.07 3.96
N LEU A 162 -9.47 12.14 3.29
CA LEU A 162 -8.13 12.72 3.45
C LEU A 162 -7.91 13.25 4.87
N ALA A 163 -8.89 13.98 5.42
CA ALA A 163 -8.84 14.49 6.79
C ALA A 163 -8.71 13.34 7.81
N TRP A 164 -9.50 12.29 7.67
CA TRP A 164 -9.39 11.10 8.53
C TRP A 164 -8.05 10.39 8.40
N ALA A 165 -7.50 10.25 7.17
CA ALA A 165 -6.18 9.65 6.96
C ALA A 165 -5.08 10.44 7.68
N LEU A 166 -5.18 11.78 7.67
CA LEU A 166 -4.26 12.68 8.36
C LEU A 166 -4.43 12.60 9.89
N MET A 167 -5.69 12.68 10.38
CA MET A 167 -5.98 12.65 11.82
C MET A 167 -5.57 11.34 12.49
N LEU A 168 -5.82 10.22 11.83
CA LEU A 168 -5.43 8.90 12.31
C LEU A 168 -3.95 8.60 12.06
N LYS A 169 -3.21 9.50 11.37
CA LYS A 169 -1.79 9.32 11.03
C LYS A 169 -1.53 7.96 10.34
N VAL A 170 -2.43 7.60 9.42
CA VAL A 170 -2.33 6.32 8.71
C VAL A 170 -1.14 6.35 7.76
N ASP A 171 -0.27 5.37 7.86
CA ASP A 171 0.86 5.22 6.94
C ASP A 171 0.36 5.05 5.51
N HIS A 172 0.89 5.84 4.58
CA HIS A 172 0.41 5.95 3.20
C HIS A 172 -1.08 6.37 3.02
N GLY A 173 -1.80 6.77 4.09
CA GLY A 173 -3.25 6.99 4.06
C GLY A 173 -3.69 8.06 3.06
N ILE A 174 -3.03 9.24 3.04
CA ILE A 174 -3.37 10.33 2.11
C ILE A 174 -3.17 9.90 0.65
N PRO A 175 -2.01 9.37 0.23
CA PRO A 175 -1.81 8.83 -1.11
C PRO A 175 -2.84 7.77 -1.50
N MET A 176 -3.17 6.84 -0.61
CA MET A 176 -4.18 5.81 -0.86
C MET A 176 -5.54 6.41 -1.17
N VAL A 177 -6.00 7.39 -0.37
CA VAL A 177 -7.31 8.05 -0.58
C VAL A 177 -7.31 8.84 -1.89
N LEU A 178 -6.23 9.55 -2.23
CA LEU A 178 -6.12 10.24 -3.53
C LEU A 178 -6.21 9.26 -4.69
N MET A 179 -5.46 8.17 -4.63
CA MET A 179 -5.42 7.16 -5.69
C MET A 179 -6.75 6.43 -5.85
N VAL A 180 -7.46 6.09 -4.75
CA VAL A 180 -8.78 5.45 -4.85
C VAL A 180 -9.81 6.36 -5.49
N CYS A 181 -9.75 7.67 -5.24
CA CYS A 181 -10.62 8.65 -5.90
C CYS A 181 -10.41 8.65 -7.41
N VAL A 182 -9.15 8.65 -7.87
CA VAL A 182 -8.81 8.60 -9.30
C VAL A 182 -9.25 7.28 -9.93
N ILE A 183 -8.97 6.15 -9.28
CA ILE A 183 -9.38 4.82 -9.75
C ILE A 183 -10.90 4.75 -9.88
N TYR A 184 -11.65 5.27 -8.92
CA TYR A 184 -13.12 5.29 -8.99
C TYR A 184 -13.65 6.17 -10.10
N LEU A 185 -13.10 7.37 -10.29
CA LEU A 185 -13.53 8.34 -11.30
C LEU A 185 -13.30 7.81 -12.73
N PHE A 186 -12.21 7.12 -12.97
CA PHE A 186 -11.80 6.65 -14.30
C PHE A 186 -11.92 5.14 -14.49
N ARG A 187 -12.64 4.44 -13.61
CA ARG A 187 -12.80 2.97 -13.62
C ARG A 187 -13.22 2.37 -14.95
N ASP A 188 -14.00 3.13 -15.76
CA ASP A 188 -14.52 2.68 -17.05
C ASP A 188 -13.62 3.08 -18.23
N LYS A 189 -12.49 3.80 -17.95
CA LYS A 189 -11.57 4.33 -18.95
C LYS A 189 -10.12 3.98 -18.58
N HIS A 190 -9.69 2.77 -18.89
CA HIS A 190 -8.38 2.23 -18.46
C HIS A 190 -7.18 3.14 -18.75
N MET A 191 -7.10 3.71 -19.96
CA MET A 191 -6.00 4.63 -20.30
C MET A 191 -6.01 5.90 -19.44
N PHE A 192 -7.18 6.54 -19.28
CA PHE A 192 -7.31 7.73 -18.44
C PHE A 192 -7.03 7.43 -16.97
N MET A 193 -7.47 6.27 -16.46
CA MET A 193 -7.14 5.82 -15.12
C MET A 193 -5.63 5.67 -14.92
N GLY A 194 -4.93 5.06 -15.89
CA GLY A 194 -3.49 4.91 -15.84
C GLY A 194 -2.75 6.25 -15.79
N PHE A 195 -3.01 7.16 -16.74
CA PHE A 195 -2.35 8.47 -16.79
C PHE A 195 -2.70 9.36 -15.59
N SER A 196 -3.98 9.47 -15.24
CA SER A 196 -4.42 10.27 -14.09
C SER A 196 -3.91 9.68 -12.77
N GLY A 197 -3.83 8.36 -12.68
CA GLY A 197 -3.28 7.67 -11.53
C GLY A 197 -1.78 7.90 -11.38
N MET A 198 -1.01 7.81 -12.47
CA MET A 198 0.41 8.15 -12.46
C MET A 198 0.63 9.61 -12.04
N ALA A 199 -0.18 10.54 -12.58
CA ALA A 199 -0.11 11.95 -12.19
C ALA A 199 -0.44 12.16 -10.70
N ALA A 200 -1.49 11.52 -10.18
CA ALA A 200 -1.85 11.57 -8.77
C ALA A 200 -0.75 10.97 -7.88
N ALA A 201 -0.15 9.86 -8.29
CA ALA A 201 0.97 9.25 -7.58
C ALA A 201 2.21 10.17 -7.57
N ALA A 202 2.52 10.80 -8.71
CA ALA A 202 3.60 11.77 -8.81
C ALA A 202 3.36 13.01 -7.93
N LEU A 203 2.13 13.51 -7.83
CA LEU A 203 1.78 14.61 -6.92
C LEU A 203 2.04 14.27 -5.45
N CYS A 204 1.95 12.98 -5.07
CA CYS A 204 2.26 12.54 -3.72
C CYS A 204 3.74 12.70 -3.35
N THR A 205 4.65 13.00 -4.31
CA THR A 205 6.05 13.38 -4.00
C THR A 205 6.14 14.64 -3.15
N GLY A 206 5.12 15.51 -3.21
CA GLY A 206 5.00 16.65 -2.30
C GLY A 206 4.75 16.26 -0.83
N ILE A 207 4.29 15.05 -0.56
CA ILE A 207 4.11 14.49 0.79
C ILE A 207 5.39 13.76 1.21
N SER A 208 5.94 12.95 0.33
CA SER A 208 7.20 12.24 0.54
C SER A 208 7.90 11.97 -0.80
N PRO A 209 9.21 12.26 -0.93
CA PRO A 209 9.96 12.08 -2.17
C PRO A 209 9.98 10.62 -2.66
N PHE A 210 9.75 9.65 -1.78
CA PHE A 210 9.68 8.22 -2.13
C PHE A 210 8.56 7.90 -3.11
N TYR A 211 7.49 8.70 -3.16
CA TYR A 211 6.40 8.53 -4.13
C TYR A 211 6.81 8.79 -5.58
N LEU A 212 8.04 9.19 -5.85
CA LEU A 212 8.59 9.26 -7.21
C LEU A 212 8.51 7.88 -7.92
N ALA A 213 8.56 6.77 -7.18
CA ALA A 213 8.46 5.42 -7.74
C ALA A 213 7.00 4.93 -7.88
N ALA A 214 6.04 5.50 -7.14
CA ALA A 214 4.64 5.05 -7.12
C ALA A 214 3.94 5.02 -8.50
N PRO A 215 4.22 5.91 -9.47
CA PRO A 215 3.66 5.81 -10.84
C PRO A 215 3.91 4.46 -11.52
N MET A 216 5.01 3.76 -11.19
CA MET A 216 5.30 2.43 -11.72
C MET A 216 4.22 1.39 -11.36
N GLY A 217 3.55 1.56 -10.22
CA GLY A 217 2.42 0.71 -9.84
C GLY A 217 1.22 0.88 -10.79
N PHE A 218 0.92 2.10 -11.25
CA PHE A 218 -0.10 2.33 -12.27
C PHE A 218 0.31 1.79 -13.63
N LEU A 219 1.60 1.81 -13.96
CA LEU A 219 2.10 1.15 -15.16
C LEU A 219 1.86 -0.38 -15.09
N ALA A 220 2.11 -1.01 -13.96
CA ALA A 220 1.80 -2.43 -13.77
C ALA A 220 0.28 -2.70 -13.88
N ILE A 221 -0.57 -1.84 -13.31
CA ILE A 221 -2.03 -1.92 -13.40
C ILE A 221 -2.51 -1.80 -14.87
N HIS A 222 -1.82 -1.03 -15.70
CA HIS A 222 -2.17 -0.88 -17.12
C HIS A 222 -2.16 -2.23 -17.87
N PHE A 223 -1.30 -3.16 -17.47
CA PHE A 223 -1.22 -4.52 -18.05
C PHE A 223 -2.21 -5.51 -17.41
N TYR A 224 -3.08 -5.07 -16.52
CA TYR A 224 -4.09 -5.95 -15.90
C TYR A 224 -5.12 -6.43 -16.92
N ASN A 225 -5.34 -7.75 -16.97
CA ASN A 225 -6.20 -8.40 -17.97
C ASN A 225 -7.66 -8.60 -17.52
N GLY A 226 -8.01 -8.19 -16.30
CA GLY A 226 -9.36 -8.35 -15.74
C GLY A 226 -9.62 -9.71 -15.08
N GLU A 227 -8.62 -10.59 -15.00
CA GLU A 227 -8.76 -11.93 -14.41
C GLU A 227 -8.19 -11.97 -12.98
N GLN A 228 -8.86 -12.74 -12.09
CA GLN A 228 -8.39 -12.87 -10.70
C GLN A 228 -7.10 -13.70 -10.56
N GLY A 229 -6.90 -14.67 -11.45
CA GLY A 229 -5.81 -15.65 -11.32
C GLY A 229 -5.98 -16.57 -10.10
N ASN A 230 -5.05 -17.52 -9.95
CA ASN A 230 -5.01 -18.41 -8.78
C ASN A 230 -4.43 -17.69 -7.56
N SER A 231 -5.22 -17.53 -6.50
CA SER A 231 -4.78 -16.87 -5.28
C SER A 231 -5.56 -17.39 -4.08
N SER A 232 -4.84 -17.88 -3.07
CA SER A 232 -5.45 -18.32 -1.81
C SER A 232 -5.90 -17.12 -0.97
N ARG A 233 -7.17 -17.12 -0.56
CA ARG A 233 -7.71 -16.06 0.31
C ARG A 233 -6.95 -15.96 1.64
N ILE A 234 -6.59 -17.09 2.22
CA ILE A 234 -5.86 -17.16 3.50
C ILE A 234 -4.50 -16.49 3.35
N VAL A 235 -3.73 -16.84 2.32
CA VAL A 235 -2.43 -16.23 2.04
C VAL A 235 -2.56 -14.71 1.89
N ASN A 236 -3.56 -14.24 1.17
CA ASN A 236 -3.76 -12.81 0.94
C ASN A 236 -4.02 -11.99 2.22
N TYR A 237 -4.70 -12.56 3.21
CA TYR A 237 -4.96 -11.88 4.48
C TYR A 237 -3.81 -12.05 5.49
N LEU A 238 -3.19 -13.23 5.57
CA LEU A 238 -2.16 -13.50 6.55
C LEU A 238 -0.77 -13.01 6.14
N PHE A 239 -0.53 -12.79 4.85
CA PHE A 239 0.79 -12.43 4.35
C PHE A 239 1.37 -11.22 5.08
N TYR A 240 0.63 -10.11 5.11
CA TYR A 240 1.14 -8.85 5.65
C TYR A 240 1.43 -8.93 7.16
N PRO A 241 0.49 -9.32 8.04
CA PRO A 241 0.78 -9.42 9.47
C PRO A 241 1.86 -10.46 9.80
N VAL A 242 1.90 -11.60 9.09
CA VAL A 242 2.94 -12.63 9.31
C VAL A 242 4.32 -12.13 8.87
N THR A 243 4.41 -11.43 7.75
CA THR A 243 5.69 -10.86 7.27
C THR A 243 6.20 -9.78 8.22
N LEU A 244 5.33 -8.89 8.69
CA LEU A 244 5.68 -7.88 9.70
C LEU A 244 6.20 -8.54 10.99
N LEU A 245 5.49 -9.54 11.49
CA LEU A 245 5.90 -10.25 12.70
C LEU A 245 7.23 -10.96 12.51
N ALA A 246 7.41 -11.68 11.40
CA ALA A 246 8.64 -12.41 11.11
C ALA A 246 9.85 -11.47 11.00
N ILE A 247 9.75 -10.41 10.19
CA ILE A 247 10.85 -9.45 10.00
C ILE A 247 11.10 -8.65 11.29
N GLY A 248 10.04 -8.22 12.01
CA GLY A 248 10.18 -7.51 13.27
C GLY A 248 10.87 -8.36 14.36
N LEU A 249 10.55 -9.66 14.43
CA LEU A 249 11.24 -10.58 15.34
C LEU A 249 12.70 -10.79 14.92
N ILE A 250 12.98 -10.98 13.64
CA ILE A 250 14.35 -11.09 13.13
C ILE A 250 15.13 -9.81 13.47
N ALA A 251 14.57 -8.64 13.20
CA ALA A 251 15.19 -7.36 13.51
C ALA A 251 15.53 -7.23 15.00
N LYS A 252 14.63 -7.67 15.87
CA LYS A 252 14.79 -7.56 17.32
C LYS A 252 15.79 -8.54 17.93
N PHE A 253 15.91 -9.75 17.37
CA PHE A 253 16.74 -10.82 17.98
C PHE A 253 18.05 -11.10 17.24
N ALA A 254 18.19 -10.67 15.97
CA ALA A 254 19.40 -10.91 15.17
C ALA A 254 20.32 -9.67 15.08
N PHE A 255 19.83 -8.52 15.44
CA PHE A 255 20.55 -7.23 15.43
C PHE A 255 20.39 -6.53 16.78
#